data_e8b386a6c38fef52b57bd1602b4d2118
#
_entry.id   e8b386a6c38fef52b57bd1602b4d2118
#
_cell.length_a   1.000
_cell.length_b   1.000
_cell.length_c   1.000
_cell.angle_alpha   90.00
_cell.angle_beta   90.00
_cell.angle_gamma   90.00
#
_symmetry.space_group_name_H-M   'P 1'
#
loop_
_entity.id
_entity.type
_entity.pdbx_description
1 polymer ?
#
loop_
_entity_poly.entity_id
_entity_poly.type
_entity_poly.pdbx_seq_one_letter_code
_entity_poly.pdbx_strand_id
1 'polypeptide(L)'
;MNKSRKNSFFKTSILSLCVFILLFCSPFNLFADVGSTYKCKMVENLGITDGNLSKLEKYELQEFSFTREKKKLIFGKVDNYFQGAEYEITKSFEKMFLARSDQGQIAYNVQNFYYTLTSYANVILITAKCMIE
;
A
#
# COMPACT_ATOMS: atom_id res chain seq x y z
N MET A 1 27.90 -57.80 34.21
CA MET A 1 27.66 -57.32 32.81
C MET A 1 26.27 -56.69 32.77
N ASN A 2 26.23 -55.38 32.73
CA ASN A 2 24.94 -54.67 32.52
C ASN A 2 25.21 -53.46 31.61
N LYS A 3 24.87 -53.62 30.35
CA LYS A 3 25.13 -52.65 29.28
C LYS A 3 23.98 -51.67 29.16
N SER A 4 24.29 -50.45 29.44
CA SER A 4 23.59 -49.22 29.21
C SER A 4 22.68 -49.22 27.97
N ARG A 5 21.37 -49.00 28.19
CA ARG A 5 20.38 -48.55 27.21
C ARG A 5 19.85 -47.19 27.67
N LYS A 6 20.61 -46.15 27.43
CA LYS A 6 20.12 -44.76 27.54
C LYS A 6 20.83 -43.95 26.46
N ASN A 7 20.15 -43.58 25.39
CA ASN A 7 20.43 -42.39 24.58
C ASN A 7 19.72 -42.43 23.22
N SER A 8 18.44 -42.85 23.16
CA SER A 8 17.68 -42.76 21.90
C SER A 8 16.44 -41.85 21.96
N PHE A 9 16.01 -41.44 23.15
CA PHE A 9 14.78 -40.63 23.29
C PHE A 9 14.97 -39.13 23.14
N PHE A 10 16.21 -38.60 23.24
CA PHE A 10 16.47 -37.16 23.21
C PHE A 10 16.63 -36.58 21.78
N LYS A 11 16.95 -37.41 20.79
CA LYS A 11 17.21 -36.91 19.43
C LYS A 11 15.94 -36.63 18.60
N THR A 12 14.86 -37.33 18.86
CA THR A 12 13.59 -37.15 18.13
C THR A 12 12.80 -35.93 18.58
N SER A 13 12.96 -35.51 19.85
CA SER A 13 12.21 -34.36 20.39
C SER A 13 12.73 -33.01 19.90
N ILE A 14 14.02 -32.88 19.64
CA ILE A 14 14.64 -31.63 19.16
C ILE A 14 14.33 -31.37 17.70
N LEU A 15 14.32 -32.43 16.87
CA LEU A 15 13.97 -32.28 15.45
C LEU A 15 12.51 -31.84 15.25
N SER A 16 11.59 -32.36 16.07
CA SER A 16 10.17 -31.97 16.01
C SER A 16 9.92 -30.52 16.40
N LEU A 17 10.68 -30.01 17.37
CA LEU A 17 10.58 -28.63 17.82
C LEU A 17 11.09 -27.63 16.78
N CYS A 18 12.18 -27.96 16.07
CA CYS A 18 12.72 -27.12 15.00
C CYS A 18 11.78 -27.00 13.78
N VAL A 19 11.07 -28.07 13.44
CA VAL A 19 10.09 -28.06 12.34
C VAL A 19 8.88 -27.19 12.68
N PHE A 20 8.45 -27.18 13.96
CA PHE A 20 7.32 -26.34 14.40
C PHE A 20 7.67 -24.84 14.39
N ILE A 21 8.90 -24.48 14.72
CA ILE A 21 9.35 -23.06 14.71
C ILE A 21 9.47 -22.53 13.28
N LEU A 22 9.83 -23.38 12.29
CA LEU A 22 9.93 -22.98 10.88
C LEU A 22 8.56 -22.72 10.22
N LEU A 23 7.48 -23.33 10.74
CA LEU A 23 6.13 -23.12 10.23
C LEU A 23 5.48 -21.80 10.71
N PHE A 24 6.00 -21.18 11.79
CA PHE A 24 5.50 -19.90 12.30
C PHE A 24 6.34 -18.69 11.88
N CYS A 25 7.48 -18.89 11.24
CA CYS A 25 8.25 -17.83 10.61
C CYS A 25 7.82 -17.62 9.15
N SER A 26 6.53 -17.52 8.89
CA SER A 26 6.09 -16.85 7.67
C SER A 26 6.45 -15.38 7.84
N PRO A 27 7.39 -14.82 7.08
CA PRO A 27 7.56 -13.39 7.07
C PRO A 27 6.22 -12.82 6.60
N PHE A 28 5.50 -12.16 7.48
CA PHE A 28 4.45 -11.25 7.07
C PHE A 28 5.15 -10.18 6.23
N ASN A 29 5.25 -10.42 4.94
CA ASN A 29 5.63 -9.43 3.98
C ASN A 29 4.52 -8.37 3.96
N LEU A 30 4.60 -7.43 4.90
CA LEU A 30 3.85 -6.16 4.91
C LEU A 30 4.38 -5.22 3.81
N PHE A 31 4.85 -5.79 2.71
CA PHE A 31 5.23 -5.02 1.54
C PHE A 31 3.95 -4.70 0.78
N ALA A 32 3.90 -3.50 0.27
CA ALA A 32 2.95 -3.15 -0.78
C ALA A 32 3.25 -4.05 -1.99
N ASP A 33 2.61 -5.21 -2.04
CA ASP A 33 2.95 -6.26 -2.98
C ASP A 33 2.57 -5.87 -4.41
N VAL A 34 3.49 -6.12 -5.33
CA VAL A 34 3.21 -6.02 -6.77
C VAL A 34 2.12 -7.01 -7.13
N GLY A 35 1.08 -6.55 -7.79
CA GLY A 35 -0.12 -7.32 -8.13
C GLY A 35 -1.27 -7.18 -7.12
N SER A 36 -1.04 -6.58 -5.96
CA SER A 36 -2.10 -6.36 -4.98
C SER A 36 -3.02 -5.20 -5.36
N THR A 37 -4.29 -5.38 -5.06
CA THR A 37 -5.31 -4.33 -5.16
C THR A 37 -5.50 -3.69 -3.79
N TYR A 38 -5.58 -2.37 -3.78
CA TYR A 38 -5.80 -1.56 -2.61
C TYR A 38 -7.15 -0.89 -2.67
N LYS A 39 -7.92 -1.01 -1.60
CA LYS A 39 -9.13 -0.19 -1.37
C LYS A 39 -8.80 0.96 -0.44
N CYS A 40 -9.15 2.16 -0.87
CA CYS A 40 -8.83 3.40 -0.18
C CYS A 40 -10.10 4.18 0.13
N LYS A 41 -10.15 4.74 1.34
CA LYS A 41 -11.20 5.65 1.78
C LYS A 41 -10.60 7.01 2.04
N MET A 42 -11.12 8.04 1.38
CA MET A 42 -10.67 9.42 1.58
C MET A 42 -10.92 9.87 3.01
N VAL A 43 -9.93 10.56 3.57
CA VAL A 43 -9.99 11.27 4.86
C VAL A 43 -10.16 12.76 4.62
N GLU A 44 -9.48 13.28 3.59
CA GLU A 44 -9.58 14.66 3.16
C GLU A 44 -9.61 14.74 1.64
N ASN A 45 -10.40 15.67 1.13
CA ASN A 45 -10.46 16.06 -0.28
C ASN A 45 -10.61 17.58 -0.32
N LEU A 46 -9.50 18.26 -0.55
CA LEU A 46 -9.39 19.71 -0.46
C LEU A 46 -8.95 20.27 -1.80
N GLY A 47 -9.45 21.43 -2.15
CA GLY A 47 -9.04 22.11 -3.35
C GLY A 47 -9.04 23.63 -3.23
N ILE A 48 -8.23 24.24 -4.09
CA ILE A 48 -8.21 25.66 -4.36
C ILE A 48 -8.46 25.79 -5.84
N THR A 49 -9.53 26.46 -6.20
CA THR A 49 -9.94 26.66 -7.60
C THR A 49 -9.82 28.13 -8.00
N ASP A 50 -9.71 28.37 -9.29
CA ASP A 50 -9.68 29.73 -9.89
C ASP A 50 -8.51 30.61 -9.44
N GLY A 51 -7.40 30.01 -8.95
CA GLY A 51 -6.21 30.73 -8.52
C GLY A 51 -6.42 31.59 -7.28
N ASN A 52 -7.59 31.55 -6.63
CA ASN A 52 -7.87 32.29 -5.41
C ASN A 52 -7.39 31.50 -4.18
N LEU A 53 -6.14 31.69 -3.79
CA LEU A 53 -5.50 31.03 -2.67
C LEU A 53 -6.19 31.27 -1.31
N SER A 54 -7.08 32.24 -1.23
CA SER A 54 -7.83 32.52 0.00
C SER A 54 -9.07 31.64 0.17
N LYS A 55 -9.48 30.91 -0.86
CA LYS A 55 -10.68 30.07 -0.86
C LYS A 55 -10.32 28.59 -0.93
N LEU A 56 -10.22 27.96 0.22
CA LEU A 56 -10.10 26.50 0.34
C LEU A 56 -11.50 25.88 0.31
N GLU A 57 -11.70 24.97 -0.64
CA GLU A 57 -12.94 24.20 -0.79
C GLU A 57 -12.75 22.78 -0.28
N LYS A 58 -13.78 22.23 0.40
CA LYS A 58 -13.83 20.83 0.79
C LYS A 58 -14.78 20.11 -0.15
N TYR A 59 -14.28 19.04 -0.75
CA TYR A 59 -15.07 18.20 -1.64
C TYR A 59 -15.57 16.95 -0.92
N GLU A 60 -16.53 16.27 -1.54
CA GLU A 60 -17.07 15.02 -1.04
C GLU A 60 -15.98 13.95 -0.92
N LEU A 61 -16.05 13.21 0.18
CA LEU A 61 -15.15 12.07 0.43
C LEU A 61 -15.66 10.85 -0.32
N GLN A 62 -14.80 10.24 -1.12
CA GLN A 62 -15.10 9.07 -1.93
C GLN A 62 -14.21 7.90 -1.58
N GLU A 63 -14.60 6.73 -2.02
CA GLU A 63 -13.77 5.53 -2.01
C GLU A 63 -13.19 5.32 -3.41
N PHE A 64 -12.00 4.72 -3.46
CA PHE A 64 -11.37 4.36 -4.72
C PHE A 64 -10.48 3.14 -4.53
N SER A 65 -10.11 2.52 -5.63
CA SER A 65 -9.18 1.39 -5.62
C SER A 65 -8.11 1.56 -6.67
N PHE A 66 -6.96 0.97 -6.42
CA PHE A 66 -5.89 0.85 -7.40
C PHE A 66 -5.16 -0.49 -7.26
N THR A 67 -4.61 -0.98 -8.36
CA THR A 67 -3.71 -2.13 -8.40
C THR A 67 -2.28 -1.63 -8.57
N ARG A 68 -1.38 -2.11 -7.74
CA ARG A 68 0.05 -1.83 -7.87
C ARG A 68 0.69 -2.85 -8.80
N GLU A 69 1.16 -2.40 -9.93
CA GLU A 69 2.08 -3.14 -10.80
C GLU A 69 3.54 -2.79 -10.49
N LYS A 70 4.47 -3.47 -11.14
CA LYS A 70 5.92 -3.27 -10.92
C LYS A 70 6.38 -1.83 -11.14
N LYS A 71 5.81 -1.17 -12.17
CA LYS A 71 6.24 0.18 -12.59
C LYS A 71 5.12 1.21 -12.58
N LYS A 72 3.88 0.82 -12.30
CA LYS A 72 2.74 1.74 -12.36
C LYS A 72 1.65 1.38 -11.35
N LEU A 73 0.80 2.36 -11.08
CA LEU A 73 -0.47 2.20 -10.41
C LEU A 73 -1.58 2.30 -11.45
N ILE A 74 -2.55 1.40 -11.39
CA ILE A 74 -3.72 1.40 -12.27
C ILE A 74 -4.96 1.55 -11.39
N PHE A 75 -5.69 2.64 -11.58
CA PHE A 75 -6.93 2.89 -10.85
C PHE A 75 -8.12 2.20 -11.51
N GLY A 76 -9.12 1.83 -10.72
CA GLY A 76 -10.36 1.25 -11.21
C GLY A 76 -11.08 2.20 -12.19
N LYS A 77 -11.80 1.64 -13.18
CA LYS A 77 -12.50 2.42 -14.20
C LYS A 77 -13.93 2.79 -13.79
N VAL A 78 -14.58 1.93 -13.00
CA VAL A 78 -15.98 2.08 -12.58
C VAL A 78 -16.01 2.44 -11.11
N ASP A 79 -16.89 3.36 -10.73
CA ASP A 79 -17.08 3.82 -9.34
C ASP A 79 -15.76 4.17 -8.64
N ASN A 80 -14.90 4.87 -9.37
CA ASN A 80 -13.58 5.23 -8.89
C ASN A 80 -13.29 6.70 -9.19
N TYR A 81 -12.88 7.44 -8.18
CA TYR A 81 -12.55 8.86 -8.29
C TYR A 81 -11.55 9.16 -9.42
N PHE A 82 -10.55 8.31 -9.58
CA PHE A 82 -9.48 8.48 -10.59
C PHE A 82 -9.82 7.91 -11.97
N GLN A 83 -10.99 7.29 -12.16
CA GLN A 83 -11.57 6.86 -13.45
C GLN A 83 -10.61 6.13 -14.40
N GLY A 84 -9.87 5.18 -13.90
CA GLY A 84 -8.95 4.37 -14.72
C GLY A 84 -7.62 5.05 -15.03
N ALA A 85 -7.26 6.11 -14.32
CA ALA A 85 -5.97 6.77 -14.49
C ALA A 85 -4.80 5.82 -14.18
N GLU A 86 -3.69 6.04 -14.87
CA GLU A 86 -2.43 5.33 -14.65
C GLU A 86 -1.36 6.31 -14.18
N TYR A 87 -0.56 5.90 -13.19
CA TYR A 87 0.55 6.67 -12.63
C TYR A 87 1.83 5.86 -12.68
N GLU A 88 2.90 6.42 -13.24
CA GLU A 88 4.21 5.77 -13.28
C GLU A 88 4.89 5.85 -11.92
N ILE A 89 5.36 4.71 -11.38
CA ILE A 89 6.13 4.67 -10.14
C ILE A 89 7.54 5.15 -10.43
N THR A 90 7.89 6.31 -9.89
CA THR A 90 9.20 6.96 -10.09
C THR A 90 10.22 6.56 -9.04
N LYS A 91 9.78 6.24 -7.83
CA LYS A 91 10.61 5.74 -6.72
C LYS A 91 9.84 4.72 -5.92
N SER A 92 10.51 3.66 -5.49
CA SER A 92 9.96 2.64 -4.62
C SER A 92 10.96 2.27 -3.54
N PHE A 93 10.51 2.28 -2.30
CA PHE A 93 11.23 1.84 -1.10
C PHE A 93 10.41 0.71 -0.44
N GLU A 94 10.95 0.07 0.57
CA GLU A 94 10.29 -1.10 1.20
C GLU A 94 8.80 -0.91 1.54
N LYS A 95 8.41 0.24 2.07
CA LYS A 95 7.03 0.52 2.54
C LYS A 95 6.44 1.79 1.92
N MET A 96 7.10 2.35 0.94
CA MET A 96 6.71 3.62 0.34
C MET A 96 6.96 3.59 -1.16
N PHE A 97 6.11 4.23 -1.92
CA PHE A 97 6.38 4.55 -3.32
C PHE A 97 5.89 5.96 -3.67
N LEU A 98 6.53 6.52 -4.66
CA LEU A 98 6.14 7.77 -5.31
C LEU A 98 5.76 7.46 -6.75
N ALA A 99 4.63 7.99 -7.19
CA ALA A 99 4.16 7.85 -8.55
C ALA A 99 3.68 9.20 -9.10
N ARG A 100 3.71 9.36 -10.42
CA ARG A 100 3.27 10.59 -11.09
C ARG A 100 2.65 10.30 -12.45
N SER A 101 1.81 11.24 -12.89
CA SER A 101 1.31 11.38 -14.25
C SER A 101 1.21 12.87 -14.60
N ASP A 102 0.68 13.18 -15.75
CA ASP A 102 0.26 14.54 -16.13
C ASP A 102 -0.88 15.07 -15.24
N GLN A 103 -1.63 14.18 -14.61
CA GLN A 103 -2.75 14.51 -13.72
C GLN A 103 -2.34 14.76 -12.27
N GLY A 104 -1.09 14.51 -11.87
CA GLY A 104 -0.65 14.77 -10.51
C GLY A 104 0.40 13.81 -9.98
N GLN A 105 0.62 13.88 -8.68
CA GLN A 105 1.62 13.09 -7.96
C GLN A 105 0.99 12.32 -6.81
N ILE A 106 1.47 11.11 -6.58
CA ILE A 106 1.05 10.22 -5.51
C ILE A 106 2.24 9.87 -4.64
N ALA A 107 2.04 9.95 -3.32
CA ALA A 107 2.91 9.36 -2.33
C ALA A 107 2.10 8.34 -1.54
N TYR A 108 2.63 7.14 -1.38
CA TYR A 108 2.03 6.08 -0.58
C TYR A 108 3.02 5.60 0.48
N ASN A 109 2.55 5.49 1.71
CA ASN A 109 3.37 5.02 2.83
C ASN A 109 2.54 4.14 3.77
N VAL A 110 2.85 2.85 3.85
CA VAL A 110 2.21 1.82 4.69
C VAL A 110 0.72 1.66 4.38
N GLN A 111 -0.12 2.59 4.84
CA GLN A 111 -1.58 2.60 4.64
C GLN A 111 -2.08 4.00 4.27
N ASN A 112 -1.18 4.96 4.20
CA ASN A 112 -1.53 6.35 3.90
C ASN A 112 -1.27 6.63 2.44
N PHE A 113 -2.29 7.16 1.79
CA PHE A 113 -2.25 7.62 0.41
C PHE A 113 -2.37 9.14 0.39
N TYR A 114 -1.52 9.79 -0.36
CA TYR A 114 -1.49 11.23 -0.57
C TYR A 114 -1.46 11.50 -2.07
N TYR A 115 -2.36 12.32 -2.53
CA TYR A 115 -2.40 12.78 -3.91
C TYR A 115 -2.38 14.29 -3.97
N THR A 116 -1.61 14.84 -4.87
CA THR A 116 -1.57 16.27 -5.18
C THR A 116 -1.65 16.49 -6.67
N LEU A 117 -2.54 17.38 -7.07
CA LEU A 117 -2.58 17.97 -8.40
C LEU A 117 -2.29 19.46 -8.25
N THR A 118 -1.37 19.96 -9.06
CA THR A 118 -1.12 21.40 -9.20
C THR A 118 -1.20 21.73 -10.68
N SER A 119 -2.18 22.52 -11.06
CA SER A 119 -2.34 23.08 -12.39
C SER A 119 -2.33 24.61 -12.31
N TYR A 120 -2.43 25.27 -13.46
CA TYR A 120 -2.35 26.73 -13.51
C TYR A 120 -3.38 27.46 -12.63
N ALA A 121 -4.57 26.86 -12.45
CA ALA A 121 -5.66 27.48 -11.68
C ALA A 121 -6.13 26.65 -10.49
N ASN A 122 -5.70 25.40 -10.37
CA ASN A 122 -6.24 24.46 -9.40
C ASN A 122 -5.12 23.79 -8.61
N VAL A 123 -5.34 23.65 -7.31
CA VAL A 123 -4.54 22.79 -6.42
C VAL A 123 -5.52 21.83 -5.74
N ILE A 124 -5.28 20.54 -5.85
CA ILE A 124 -6.08 19.51 -5.17
C ILE A 124 -5.16 18.71 -4.26
N LEU A 125 -5.62 18.45 -3.06
CA LEU A 125 -4.98 17.58 -2.08
C LEU A 125 -5.99 16.52 -1.63
N ILE A 126 -5.63 15.26 -1.80
CA ILE A 126 -6.40 14.12 -1.26
C ILE A 126 -5.51 13.35 -0.31
N THR A 127 -6.06 13.04 0.87
CA THR A 127 -5.49 12.06 1.79
C THR A 127 -6.46 10.91 1.97
N ALA A 128 -5.95 9.69 2.02
CA ALA A 128 -6.79 8.51 2.18
C ALA A 128 -6.07 7.43 3.02
N LYS A 129 -6.88 6.53 3.60
CA LYS A 129 -6.42 5.29 4.22
C LYS A 129 -6.71 4.14 3.28
N CYS A 130 -5.73 3.28 3.06
CA CYS A 130 -5.83 2.14 2.16
C CYS A 130 -5.58 0.83 2.88
N MET A 131 -6.25 -0.22 2.42
CA MET A 131 -6.06 -1.60 2.85
C MET A 131 -5.88 -2.48 1.61
N ILE A 132 -5.09 -3.54 1.74
CA ILE A 132 -4.99 -4.58 0.71
C ILE A 132 -6.28 -5.39 0.73
N GLU A 133 -6.83 -5.64 -0.45
CA GLU A 133 -8.02 -6.45 -0.66
C GLU A 133 -7.70 -7.93 -0.68
#